data_90aa6a6b8cb5008e65a7dea6e1313c4c
#
_entry.id   90aa6a6b8cb5008e65a7dea6e1313c4c
#
_cell.length_a   1.000
_cell.length_b   1.000
_cell.length_c   1.000
_cell.angle_alpha   90.00
_cell.angle_beta   90.00
_cell.angle_gamma   90.00
#
_symmetry.space_group_name_H-M   'P 1'
#
loop_
_entity.id
_entity.type
_entity.pdbx_description
1 polymer ?
#
loop_
_entity_poly.entity_id
_entity_poly.type
_entity_poly.pdbx_seq_one_letter_code
_entity_poly.pdbx_strand_id
1 'polypeptide(L)'
;MPDDTAATEEPQAPGPGTRSRVTRSPRPSYAGATPVRAGQTALHLWGDAEAGEVADWIYVSNERIHHLVFGLPPGGAFRHSNDFRTIFAADELLYVLEGTLVIANPEIGEVHRLAAGEAVSFRRDTWHHAFSYGPAPLRVVEFFAPPPAAGASSAYARTKEMLSESRYLDERWVGGWPERKQEHDKATTMRVARGDGDLLWEVAGPDGGALAGLYLSTEHLHAGRVELRPGGRTGPRIHGGDLSLHVLTGPLHVLLTDRVGLSGERWFELADGDGFYAPAGTSYELFNITSQEVGTLFAVAPNYR
;
A
#
# COMPACT_ATOMS: atom_id res chain seq x y z
N MET A 1 -55.98 -50.00 -15.82
CA MET A 1 -54.75 -50.17 -15.06
C MET A 1 -53.84 -49.11 -15.61
N PRO A 2 -53.69 -47.91 -14.99
CA PRO A 2 -52.59 -47.02 -15.35
C PRO A 2 -51.36 -47.33 -14.48
N ASP A 3 -50.23 -47.38 -15.16
CA ASP A 3 -48.93 -47.66 -14.60
C ASP A 3 -48.36 -46.35 -14.06
N ASP A 4 -48.12 -46.28 -12.77
CA ASP A 4 -47.65 -45.11 -12.03
C ASP A 4 -46.17 -45.32 -11.75
N THR A 5 -45.32 -44.85 -12.67
CA THR A 5 -43.87 -44.82 -12.45
C THR A 5 -43.46 -43.40 -11.95
N ALA A 6 -43.51 -43.25 -10.63
CA ALA A 6 -42.91 -42.10 -9.98
C ALA A 6 -41.38 -42.11 -10.15
N ALA A 7 -40.88 -41.16 -10.92
CA ALA A 7 -39.42 -40.88 -10.99
C ALA A 7 -39.00 -40.26 -9.67
N THR A 8 -38.18 -40.99 -8.92
CA THR A 8 -37.42 -40.46 -7.76
C THR A 8 -36.32 -39.55 -8.24
N GLU A 9 -36.50 -38.24 -8.06
CA GLU A 9 -35.40 -37.29 -8.18
C GLU A 9 -34.32 -37.58 -7.13
N GLU A 10 -33.12 -37.96 -7.59
CA GLU A 10 -31.93 -38.02 -6.73
C GLU A 10 -31.58 -36.60 -6.26
N PRO A 11 -31.26 -36.40 -4.98
CA PRO A 11 -30.81 -35.09 -4.49
C PRO A 11 -29.49 -34.69 -5.16
N GLN A 12 -29.53 -33.61 -5.90
CA GLN A 12 -28.36 -32.99 -6.52
C GLN A 12 -27.34 -32.64 -5.44
N ALA A 13 -26.11 -33.21 -5.53
CA ALA A 13 -25.01 -32.88 -4.63
C ALA A 13 -24.75 -31.35 -4.64
N PRO A 14 -24.57 -30.71 -3.49
CA PRO A 14 -24.24 -29.30 -3.45
C PRO A 14 -22.96 -29.07 -4.24
N GLY A 15 -23.00 -28.16 -5.20
CA GLY A 15 -21.84 -27.70 -5.96
C GLY A 15 -20.72 -27.23 -5.02
N PRO A 16 -19.45 -27.18 -5.46
CA PRO A 16 -18.35 -26.78 -4.62
C PRO A 16 -18.61 -25.36 -4.13
N GLY A 17 -19.10 -25.23 -2.90
CA GLY A 17 -19.29 -23.97 -2.22
C GLY A 17 -17.93 -23.25 -2.19
N THR A 18 -17.87 -22.05 -2.74
CA THR A 18 -16.75 -21.16 -2.65
C THR A 18 -16.46 -20.92 -1.17
N ARG A 19 -15.49 -21.65 -0.60
CA ARG A 19 -15.07 -21.43 0.78
C ARG A 19 -14.44 -20.03 0.82
N SER A 20 -15.06 -19.12 1.56
CA SER A 20 -14.44 -17.84 1.90
C SER A 20 -13.01 -18.09 2.41
N ARG A 21 -12.02 -17.47 1.74
CA ARG A 21 -10.61 -17.57 2.14
C ARG A 21 -10.30 -16.56 3.24
N VAL A 22 -11.11 -16.47 4.26
CA VAL A 22 -10.83 -15.65 5.44
C VAL A 22 -9.74 -16.34 6.25
N THR A 23 -8.50 -16.16 5.83
CA THR A 23 -7.33 -16.54 6.63
C THR A 23 -6.83 -15.32 7.38
N ARG A 24 -6.32 -15.54 8.60
CA ARG A 24 -5.70 -14.46 9.37
C ARG A 24 -4.46 -13.95 8.62
N SER A 25 -4.38 -12.64 8.39
CA SER A 25 -3.22 -12.03 7.74
C SER A 25 -1.95 -12.27 8.56
N PRO A 26 -0.84 -12.71 7.93
CA PRO A 26 0.47 -12.79 8.57
C PRO A 26 0.89 -11.41 9.09
N ARG A 27 1.62 -11.40 10.22
CA ARG A 27 2.14 -10.16 10.80
C ARG A 27 3.64 -10.27 11.06
N PRO A 28 4.48 -10.25 9.99
CA PRO A 28 5.93 -10.24 10.17
C PRO A 28 6.34 -8.97 10.92
N SER A 29 7.08 -9.15 12.01
CA SER A 29 7.58 -8.06 12.86
C SER A 29 9.01 -8.36 13.28
N TYR A 30 9.79 -7.30 13.50
CA TYR A 30 11.22 -7.40 13.74
C TYR A 30 11.60 -6.58 14.98
N ALA A 31 12.42 -7.16 15.84
CA ALA A 31 12.90 -6.50 17.06
C ALA A 31 14.01 -5.47 16.82
N GLY A 32 14.61 -5.45 15.65
CA GLY A 32 15.71 -4.56 15.28
C GLY A 32 15.76 -4.28 13.79
N ALA A 33 16.69 -3.42 13.39
CA ALA A 33 16.91 -3.09 11.99
C ALA A 33 17.27 -4.34 11.17
N THR A 34 16.57 -4.53 10.05
CA THR A 34 16.70 -5.73 9.23
C THR A 34 16.31 -5.48 7.77
N PRO A 35 17.04 -6.06 6.80
CA PRO A 35 16.58 -6.12 5.43
C PRO A 35 15.44 -7.13 5.29
N VAL A 36 14.46 -6.82 4.47
CA VAL A 36 13.35 -7.72 4.13
C VAL A 36 13.42 -8.01 2.63
N ARG A 37 13.91 -9.18 2.27
CA ARG A 37 14.08 -9.54 0.86
C ARG A 37 12.73 -9.76 0.18
N ALA A 38 12.59 -9.29 -1.06
CA ALA A 38 11.36 -9.43 -1.85
C ALA A 38 10.90 -10.90 -1.93
N GLY A 39 11.85 -11.84 -2.08
CA GLY A 39 11.57 -13.28 -2.11
C GLY A 39 11.30 -13.94 -0.75
N GLN A 40 11.34 -13.20 0.36
CA GLN A 40 11.14 -13.68 1.74
C GLN A 40 9.96 -13.04 2.44
N THR A 41 9.17 -12.27 1.73
CA THR A 41 7.95 -11.64 2.26
C THR A 41 6.89 -12.69 2.61
N ALA A 42 6.04 -12.37 3.57
CA ALA A 42 4.93 -13.24 3.92
C ALA A 42 3.80 -13.10 2.90
N LEU A 43 3.49 -14.17 2.16
CA LEU A 43 2.39 -14.17 1.19
C LEU A 43 1.06 -14.40 1.90
N HIS A 44 0.09 -13.54 1.63
CA HIS A 44 -1.30 -13.66 2.06
C HIS A 44 -2.23 -13.57 0.85
N LEU A 45 -3.05 -14.59 0.66
CA LEU A 45 -4.10 -14.60 -0.36
C LEU A 45 -5.44 -14.42 0.35
N TRP A 46 -6.22 -13.44 -0.07
CA TRP A 46 -7.51 -13.14 0.54
C TRP A 46 -8.55 -12.72 -0.49
N GLY A 47 -9.80 -12.64 -0.06
CA GLY A 47 -10.93 -12.22 -0.85
C GLY A 47 -11.97 -13.30 -1.04
N ASP A 48 -13.05 -12.93 -1.71
CA ASP A 48 -14.17 -13.79 -2.08
C ASP A 48 -14.71 -13.39 -3.47
N ALA A 49 -15.80 -14.02 -3.90
CA ALA A 49 -16.37 -13.75 -5.22
C ALA A 49 -16.91 -12.31 -5.37
N GLU A 50 -17.26 -11.65 -4.28
CA GLU A 50 -17.77 -10.26 -4.26
C GLU A 50 -16.63 -9.26 -4.10
N ALA A 51 -15.74 -9.49 -3.13
CA ALA A 51 -14.59 -8.62 -2.87
C ALA A 51 -13.52 -8.70 -3.97
N GLY A 52 -13.38 -9.85 -4.63
CA GLY A 52 -12.31 -10.15 -5.56
C GLY A 52 -11.18 -10.94 -4.90
N GLU A 53 -10.16 -11.32 -5.67
CA GLU A 53 -9.00 -12.07 -5.19
C GLU A 53 -7.76 -11.19 -5.19
N VAL A 54 -7.07 -11.13 -4.05
CA VAL A 54 -5.90 -10.29 -3.82
C VAL A 54 -4.74 -11.12 -3.29
N ALA A 55 -3.55 -10.81 -3.77
CA ALA A 55 -2.31 -11.36 -3.23
C ALA A 55 -1.51 -10.23 -2.57
N ASP A 56 -1.17 -10.40 -1.28
CA ASP A 56 -0.35 -9.47 -0.52
C ASP A 56 1.02 -10.09 -0.22
N TRP A 57 2.09 -9.39 -0.56
CA TRP A 57 3.45 -9.69 -0.11
C TRP A 57 3.79 -8.74 1.03
N ILE A 58 3.69 -9.23 2.27
CA ILE A 58 3.81 -8.43 3.48
C ILE A 58 5.27 -8.38 3.93
N TYR A 59 5.84 -7.17 3.95
CA TYR A 59 7.22 -6.88 4.39
C TYR A 59 7.30 -6.71 5.90
N VAL A 60 6.45 -5.88 6.47
CA VAL A 60 6.35 -5.66 7.91
C VAL A 60 4.90 -5.38 8.32
N SER A 61 4.52 -5.92 9.46
CA SER A 61 3.22 -5.64 10.09
C SER A 61 3.36 -5.75 11.60
N ASN A 62 3.61 -4.63 12.25
CA ASN A 62 3.75 -4.55 13.71
C ASN A 62 2.63 -3.67 14.31
N GLU A 63 2.82 -3.16 15.51
CA GLU A 63 1.83 -2.30 16.19
C GLU A 63 1.77 -0.86 15.64
N ARG A 64 2.72 -0.46 14.78
CA ARG A 64 2.90 0.92 14.34
C ARG A 64 2.75 1.10 12.85
N ILE A 65 3.29 0.17 12.05
CA ILE A 65 3.34 0.28 10.59
C ILE A 65 2.97 -1.04 9.93
N HIS A 66 2.30 -0.95 8.80
CA HIS A 66 2.05 -2.03 7.87
C HIS A 66 2.59 -1.65 6.50
N HIS A 67 3.46 -2.49 5.94
CA HIS A 67 4.04 -2.33 4.62
C HIS A 67 3.88 -3.62 3.85
N LEU A 68 3.23 -3.53 2.71
CA LEU A 68 3.06 -4.64 1.79
C LEU A 68 3.16 -4.19 0.33
N VAL A 69 3.22 -5.15 -0.56
CA VAL A 69 2.87 -4.99 -1.97
C VAL A 69 1.63 -5.82 -2.22
N PHE A 70 0.56 -5.21 -2.69
CA PHE A 70 -0.57 -5.99 -3.18
C PHE A 70 -0.53 -6.18 -4.69
N GLY A 71 -1.11 -7.29 -5.15
CA GLY A 71 -1.22 -7.61 -6.56
C GLY A 71 -2.61 -8.05 -6.96
N LEU A 72 -3.04 -7.58 -8.13
CA LEU A 72 -4.26 -8.01 -8.79
C LEU A 72 -3.94 -8.56 -10.18
N PRO A 73 -4.60 -9.65 -10.61
CA PRO A 73 -4.48 -10.09 -11.99
C PRO A 73 -5.06 -9.07 -12.96
N PRO A 74 -4.76 -9.14 -14.27
CA PRO A 74 -5.39 -8.30 -15.26
C PRO A 74 -6.92 -8.36 -15.18
N GLY A 75 -7.57 -7.20 -15.08
CA GLY A 75 -9.02 -7.09 -14.89
C GLY A 75 -9.52 -7.48 -13.50
N GLY A 76 -8.63 -7.83 -12.58
CA GLY A 76 -8.96 -8.09 -11.18
C GLY A 76 -9.33 -6.83 -10.43
N ALA A 77 -9.95 -7.02 -9.27
CA ALA A 77 -10.35 -5.92 -8.39
C ALA A 77 -10.30 -6.36 -6.94
N PHE A 78 -10.22 -5.41 -6.02
CA PHE A 78 -10.75 -5.63 -4.68
C PHE A 78 -11.83 -4.59 -4.37
N ARG A 79 -12.88 -5.07 -3.75
CA ARG A 79 -14.04 -4.29 -3.31
C ARG A 79 -14.39 -4.74 -1.90
N HIS A 80 -15.39 -4.13 -1.31
CA HIS A 80 -15.92 -4.64 -0.06
C HIS A 80 -16.92 -5.78 -0.30
N SER A 81 -16.99 -6.67 0.68
CA SER A 81 -18.06 -7.66 0.85
C SER A 81 -18.43 -7.72 2.34
N ASN A 82 -19.36 -8.60 2.70
CA ASN A 82 -19.71 -8.79 4.12
C ASN A 82 -18.51 -9.23 4.97
N ASP A 83 -17.60 -10.01 4.40
CA ASP A 83 -16.42 -10.53 5.09
C ASP A 83 -15.20 -9.62 4.96
N PHE A 84 -15.11 -8.84 3.89
CA PHE A 84 -13.99 -7.95 3.58
C PHE A 84 -14.46 -6.51 3.42
N ARG A 85 -14.12 -5.65 4.36
CA ARG A 85 -14.47 -4.23 4.32
C ARG A 85 -13.22 -3.38 4.10
N THR A 86 -13.23 -2.64 3.00
CA THR A 86 -12.10 -1.82 2.57
C THR A 86 -12.20 -0.39 3.10
N ILE A 87 -12.25 -0.28 4.43
CA ILE A 87 -12.23 0.96 5.19
C ILE A 87 -11.44 0.75 6.47
N PHE A 88 -10.46 1.60 6.74
CA PHE A 88 -9.52 1.43 7.84
C PHE A 88 -9.39 2.68 8.71
N ALA A 89 -8.99 2.48 9.97
CA ALA A 89 -8.61 3.55 10.87
C ALA A 89 -7.15 3.98 10.65
N ALA A 90 -6.71 4.03 9.40
CA ALA A 90 -5.34 4.27 9.01
C ALA A 90 -5.24 5.38 7.97
N ASP A 91 -4.14 6.10 7.97
CA ASP A 91 -3.71 6.87 6.83
C ASP A 91 -2.91 5.98 5.90
N GLU A 92 -3.09 6.12 4.61
CA GLU A 92 -2.60 5.18 3.62
C GLU A 92 -1.88 5.90 2.48
N LEU A 93 -0.80 5.29 2.00
CA LEU A 93 -0.10 5.65 0.76
C LEU A 93 0.00 4.42 -0.13
N LEU A 94 -0.52 4.54 -1.35
CA LEU A 94 -0.40 3.56 -2.41
C LEU A 94 0.53 4.12 -3.50
N TYR A 95 1.52 3.33 -3.93
CA TYR A 95 2.43 3.67 -5.03
C TYR A 95 2.41 2.56 -6.07
N VAL A 96 2.10 2.90 -7.32
CA VAL A 96 1.98 1.92 -8.40
C VAL A 96 3.38 1.51 -8.92
N LEU A 97 3.72 0.24 -8.74
CA LEU A 97 4.97 -0.34 -9.27
C LEU A 97 4.81 -0.79 -10.71
N GLU A 98 3.68 -1.45 -11.03
CA GLU A 98 3.42 -2.07 -12.32
C GLU A 98 1.92 -2.02 -12.65
N GLY A 99 1.59 -1.89 -13.92
CA GLY A 99 0.22 -1.88 -14.40
C GLY A 99 -0.46 -0.52 -14.29
N THR A 100 -1.78 -0.55 -14.24
CA THR A 100 -2.62 0.65 -14.07
C THR A 100 -3.62 0.41 -12.95
N LEU A 101 -3.55 1.22 -11.92
CA LEU A 101 -4.49 1.25 -10.82
C LEU A 101 -5.66 2.19 -11.15
N VAL A 102 -6.89 1.70 -11.02
CA VAL A 102 -8.05 2.55 -10.85
C VAL A 102 -8.48 2.41 -9.40
N ILE A 103 -8.44 3.52 -8.67
CA ILE A 103 -8.85 3.59 -7.25
C ILE A 103 -10.10 4.45 -7.13
N ALA A 104 -11.06 3.99 -6.37
CA ALA A 104 -12.34 4.67 -6.19
C ALA A 104 -12.70 4.79 -4.71
N ASN A 105 -13.29 5.93 -4.34
CA ASN A 105 -14.10 6.04 -3.13
C ASN A 105 -15.56 5.75 -3.50
N PRO A 106 -16.07 4.54 -3.23
CA PRO A 106 -17.42 4.12 -3.67
C PRO A 106 -18.56 4.78 -2.89
N GLU A 107 -18.27 5.45 -1.78
CA GLU A 107 -19.27 6.17 -0.99
C GLU A 107 -19.72 7.43 -1.71
N ILE A 108 -18.80 8.15 -2.35
CA ILE A 108 -19.06 9.43 -3.01
C ILE A 108 -18.92 9.38 -4.52
N GLY A 109 -18.43 8.27 -5.09
CA GLY A 109 -18.23 8.10 -6.53
C GLY A 109 -16.94 8.72 -7.08
N GLU A 110 -15.99 9.12 -6.21
CA GLU A 110 -14.68 9.63 -6.63
C GLU A 110 -13.85 8.50 -7.25
N VAL A 111 -13.25 8.75 -8.42
CA VAL A 111 -12.44 7.76 -9.16
C VAL A 111 -11.19 8.40 -9.70
N HIS A 112 -10.06 7.75 -9.48
CA HIS A 112 -8.75 8.12 -10.04
C HIS A 112 -8.12 6.97 -10.79
N ARG A 113 -7.40 7.29 -11.85
CA ARG A 113 -6.58 6.34 -12.61
C ARG A 113 -5.12 6.73 -12.45
N LEU A 114 -4.28 5.76 -12.07
CA LEU A 114 -2.85 5.92 -11.84
C LEU A 114 -2.05 4.93 -12.68
N ALA A 115 -0.95 5.41 -13.25
CA ALA A 115 0.05 4.60 -13.94
C ALA A 115 1.20 4.23 -12.99
N ALA A 116 2.09 3.33 -13.44
CA ALA A 116 3.33 3.03 -12.74
C ALA A 116 4.14 4.33 -12.50
N GLY A 117 4.68 4.48 -11.30
CA GLY A 117 5.38 5.67 -10.83
C GLY A 117 4.50 6.74 -10.18
N GLU A 118 3.18 6.61 -10.27
CA GLU A 118 2.23 7.53 -9.62
C GLU A 118 1.79 7.00 -8.25
N ALA A 119 1.36 7.91 -7.37
CA ALA A 119 0.92 7.56 -6.03
C ALA A 119 -0.42 8.20 -5.68
N VAL A 120 -1.12 7.58 -4.75
CA VAL A 120 -2.32 8.15 -4.13
C VAL A 120 -2.25 7.97 -2.62
N SER A 121 -2.70 8.99 -1.90
CA SER A 121 -2.81 8.94 -0.44
C SER A 121 -4.19 9.38 0.01
N PHE A 122 -4.66 8.80 1.10
CA PHE A 122 -5.93 9.15 1.73
C PHE A 122 -5.89 8.90 3.23
N ARG A 123 -6.81 9.54 3.92
CA ARG A 123 -6.90 9.49 5.38
C ARG A 123 -7.77 8.33 5.82
N ARG A 124 -7.66 8.03 7.12
CA ARG A 124 -8.56 7.09 7.80
C ARG A 124 -10.03 7.33 7.43
N ASP A 125 -10.82 6.29 7.55
CA ASP A 125 -12.27 6.31 7.28
C ASP A 125 -12.66 6.58 5.81
N THR A 126 -11.72 6.38 4.88
CA THR A 126 -12.00 6.45 3.45
C THR A 126 -12.31 5.05 2.91
N TRP A 127 -13.53 4.83 2.44
CA TRP A 127 -13.86 3.65 1.66
C TRP A 127 -13.06 3.67 0.37
N HIS A 128 -12.45 2.53 0.02
CA HIS A 128 -11.71 2.45 -1.23
C HIS A 128 -11.84 1.10 -1.92
N HIS A 129 -11.98 1.13 -3.24
CA HIS A 129 -11.96 -0.03 -4.12
C HIS A 129 -10.84 0.13 -5.13
N ALA A 130 -10.12 -0.94 -5.44
CA ALA A 130 -9.07 -0.93 -6.44
C ALA A 130 -9.39 -1.89 -7.57
N PHE A 131 -8.99 -1.47 -8.79
CA PHE A 131 -9.18 -2.24 -10.01
C PHE A 131 -7.86 -2.24 -10.81
N SER A 132 -7.48 -3.41 -11.30
CA SER A 132 -6.43 -3.57 -12.28
C SER A 132 -6.98 -3.26 -13.68
N TYR A 133 -6.59 -2.11 -14.25
CA TYR A 133 -7.11 -1.65 -15.52
C TYR A 133 -6.09 -1.84 -16.65
N GLY A 134 -6.36 -2.78 -17.53
CA GLY A 134 -5.50 -3.07 -18.66
C GLY A 134 -5.03 -4.53 -18.72
N PRO A 135 -4.15 -4.87 -19.67
CA PRO A 135 -3.72 -6.25 -19.91
C PRO A 135 -2.60 -6.73 -18.98
N ALA A 136 -1.90 -5.81 -18.30
CA ALA A 136 -0.82 -6.15 -17.36
C ALA A 136 -1.37 -6.40 -15.96
N PRO A 137 -0.72 -7.27 -15.16
CA PRO A 137 -1.03 -7.39 -13.75
C PRO A 137 -0.72 -6.06 -13.03
N LEU A 138 -1.42 -5.81 -11.94
CA LEU A 138 -1.21 -4.66 -11.08
C LEU A 138 -0.35 -5.05 -9.90
N ARG A 139 0.65 -4.21 -9.56
CA ARG A 139 1.42 -4.28 -8.32
C ARG A 139 1.53 -2.89 -7.71
N VAL A 140 1.22 -2.80 -6.43
CA VAL A 140 1.17 -1.52 -5.70
C VAL A 140 1.82 -1.69 -4.33
N VAL A 141 2.78 -0.84 -4.00
CA VAL A 141 3.27 -0.70 -2.62
C VAL A 141 2.21 0.01 -1.81
N GLU A 142 1.96 -0.49 -0.62
CA GLU A 142 1.00 0.09 0.30
C GLU A 142 1.60 0.22 1.69
N PHE A 143 1.50 1.43 2.25
CA PHE A 143 1.86 1.75 3.62
C PHE A 143 0.63 2.20 4.39
N PHE A 144 0.43 1.61 5.58
CA PHE A 144 -0.62 1.98 6.52
C PHE A 144 -0.04 2.42 7.86
N ALA A 145 -0.62 3.45 8.45
CA ALA A 145 -0.38 3.78 9.84
C ALA A 145 -1.58 4.50 10.50
N PRO A 146 -2.01 4.06 11.68
CA PRO A 146 -1.65 2.80 12.34
C PRO A 146 -2.08 1.59 11.53
N PRO A 147 -1.46 0.41 11.69
CA PRO A 147 -1.81 -0.76 10.91
C PRO A 147 -3.25 -1.18 11.18
N PRO A 148 -3.93 -1.76 10.18
CA PRO A 148 -5.23 -2.35 10.41
C PRO A 148 -5.11 -3.46 11.46
N ALA A 149 -6.12 -3.62 12.31
CA ALA A 149 -6.16 -4.73 13.26
C ALA A 149 -6.11 -6.06 12.50
N ALA A 150 -5.57 -7.11 13.12
CA ALA A 150 -5.36 -8.40 12.51
C ALA A 150 -6.60 -8.93 11.75
N GLY A 151 -6.47 -9.09 10.43
CA GLY A 151 -7.52 -9.60 9.53
C GLY A 151 -8.00 -8.57 8.52
N ALA A 152 -8.45 -9.06 7.36
CA ALA A 152 -8.92 -8.25 6.23
C ALA A 152 -10.15 -7.39 6.53
N SER A 153 -10.91 -7.74 7.58
CA SER A 153 -11.95 -6.89 8.14
C SER A 153 -11.65 -6.68 9.60
N SER A 154 -11.00 -5.58 9.90
CA SER A 154 -10.73 -5.20 11.27
C SER A 154 -12.03 -5.07 12.07
N ALA A 155 -11.95 -5.29 13.39
CA ALA A 155 -13.06 -4.98 14.27
C ALA A 155 -13.55 -3.53 14.06
N TYR A 156 -12.62 -2.64 13.74
CA TYR A 156 -12.93 -1.25 13.38
C TYR A 156 -13.82 -1.15 12.14
N ALA A 157 -13.46 -1.79 11.04
CA ALA A 157 -14.26 -1.75 9.80
C ALA A 157 -15.70 -2.26 10.04
N ARG A 158 -15.88 -3.22 10.95
CA ARG A 158 -17.20 -3.73 11.31
C ARG A 158 -18.05 -2.75 12.13
N THR A 159 -17.47 -1.70 12.72
CA THR A 159 -18.23 -0.63 13.38
C THR A 159 -18.82 0.37 12.40
N LYS A 160 -18.37 0.33 11.14
CA LYS A 160 -18.89 1.21 10.09
C LYS A 160 -20.14 0.60 9.46
N GLU A 161 -21.08 1.45 9.10
CA GLU A 161 -22.23 1.03 8.32
C GLU A 161 -21.77 0.48 6.97
N MET A 162 -22.36 -0.64 6.55
CA MET A 162 -22.06 -1.23 5.25
C MET A 162 -22.63 -0.34 4.15
N LEU A 163 -21.82 -0.06 3.13
CA LEU A 163 -22.34 0.66 1.98
C LEU A 163 -23.43 -0.17 1.29
N SER A 164 -24.62 0.40 1.17
CA SER A 164 -25.74 -0.22 0.48
C SER A 164 -25.53 -0.28 -1.03
N GLU A 165 -24.78 0.68 -1.57
CA GLU A 165 -24.43 0.82 -2.98
C GLU A 165 -23.02 1.31 -3.15
N SER A 166 -22.33 0.80 -4.18
CA SER A 166 -21.03 1.32 -4.61
C SER A 166 -21.24 2.27 -5.78
N ARG A 167 -20.72 3.48 -5.66
CA ARG A 167 -20.80 4.51 -6.69
C ARG A 167 -19.44 4.72 -7.34
N TYR A 168 -19.42 4.86 -8.66
CA TYR A 168 -18.22 5.14 -9.45
C TYR A 168 -18.40 6.35 -10.37
N LEU A 169 -19.43 7.15 -10.10
CA LEU A 169 -19.69 8.44 -10.71
C LEU A 169 -20.04 9.42 -9.59
N ASP A 170 -19.26 10.48 -9.46
CA ASP A 170 -19.55 11.56 -8.52
C ASP A 170 -20.61 12.50 -9.10
N GLU A 171 -21.85 12.32 -8.67
CA GLU A 171 -22.99 13.12 -9.15
C GLU A 171 -22.90 14.60 -8.77
N ARG A 172 -22.11 14.97 -7.76
CA ARG A 172 -21.86 16.37 -7.39
C ARG A 172 -21.22 17.16 -8.52
N TRP A 173 -20.55 16.45 -9.46
CA TRP A 173 -19.83 17.04 -10.57
C TRP A 173 -20.59 17.00 -11.90
N VAL A 174 -21.86 16.68 -11.87
CA VAL A 174 -22.70 16.73 -13.08
C VAL A 174 -23.06 18.19 -13.40
N GLY A 175 -22.64 18.68 -14.55
CA GLY A 175 -22.89 20.05 -14.95
C GLY A 175 -21.73 20.73 -15.69
N GLY A 176 -21.60 22.01 -15.56
CA GLY A 176 -20.61 22.84 -16.22
C GLY A 176 -19.16 22.34 -16.06
N TRP A 177 -18.46 22.22 -17.18
CA TRP A 177 -17.20 21.50 -17.24
C TRP A 177 -16.03 22.15 -16.50
N PRO A 178 -15.80 23.49 -16.60
CA PRO A 178 -14.73 24.14 -15.86
C PRO A 178 -15.01 24.19 -14.35
N GLU A 179 -16.25 24.50 -13.98
CA GLU A 179 -16.69 24.56 -12.59
C GLU A 179 -16.62 23.18 -11.94
N ARG A 180 -17.03 22.15 -12.66
CA ARG A 180 -16.93 20.76 -12.22
C ARG A 180 -15.50 20.38 -11.87
N LYS A 181 -14.53 20.70 -12.74
CA LYS A 181 -13.12 20.39 -12.48
C LYS A 181 -12.59 21.14 -11.25
N GLN A 182 -12.95 22.42 -11.13
CA GLN A 182 -12.53 23.23 -9.99
C GLN A 182 -13.11 22.74 -8.67
N GLU A 183 -14.37 22.35 -8.64
CA GLU A 183 -15.01 21.81 -7.44
C GLU A 183 -14.44 20.43 -7.09
N HIS A 184 -14.23 19.58 -8.08
CA HIS A 184 -13.58 18.29 -7.90
C HIS A 184 -12.21 18.46 -7.22
N ASP A 185 -11.37 19.36 -7.72
CA ASP A 185 -10.02 19.57 -7.18
C ASP A 185 -10.04 20.08 -5.72
N LYS A 186 -11.13 20.73 -5.30
CA LYS A 186 -11.30 21.18 -3.91
C LYS A 186 -11.82 20.10 -2.96
N ALA A 187 -12.58 19.15 -3.48
CA ALA A 187 -13.38 18.24 -2.66
C ALA A 187 -12.97 16.76 -2.74
N THR A 188 -11.89 16.43 -3.47
CA THR A 188 -11.36 15.07 -3.52
C THR A 188 -10.92 14.59 -2.14
N THR A 189 -11.25 13.34 -1.81
CA THR A 189 -10.80 12.68 -0.58
C THR A 189 -9.46 12.01 -0.76
N MET A 190 -9.09 11.70 -2.00
CA MET A 190 -7.84 11.05 -2.39
C MET A 190 -6.89 12.05 -3.04
N ARG A 191 -5.66 12.11 -2.56
CA ARG A 191 -4.61 12.97 -3.12
C ARG A 191 -3.72 12.16 -4.04
N VAL A 192 -3.76 12.48 -5.33
CA VAL A 192 -2.98 11.80 -6.37
C VAL A 192 -1.74 12.62 -6.69
N ALA A 193 -0.57 12.00 -6.66
CA ALA A 193 0.69 12.53 -7.13
C ALA A 193 1.07 11.83 -8.45
N ARG A 194 1.10 12.61 -9.54
CA ARG A 194 1.36 12.12 -10.92
C ARG A 194 2.76 12.38 -11.40
N GLY A 195 3.51 13.18 -10.69
CA GLY A 195 4.88 13.53 -11.04
C GLY A 195 5.55 14.36 -9.98
N ASP A 196 6.78 14.76 -10.26
CA ASP A 196 7.65 15.45 -9.32
C ASP A 196 7.09 16.80 -8.83
N GLY A 197 6.29 17.46 -9.66
CA GLY A 197 5.65 18.74 -9.31
C GLY A 197 4.56 18.61 -8.23
N ASP A 198 4.11 17.41 -7.93
CA ASP A 198 3.09 17.16 -6.90
C ASP A 198 3.69 16.85 -5.53
N LEU A 199 5.03 16.73 -5.43
CA LEU A 199 5.75 16.44 -4.20
C LEU A 199 6.31 17.71 -3.58
N LEU A 200 6.39 17.71 -2.25
CA LEU A 200 7.21 18.69 -1.53
C LEU A 200 8.64 18.14 -1.42
N TRP A 201 9.55 18.81 -2.11
CA TRP A 201 10.95 18.39 -2.16
C TRP A 201 11.83 19.07 -1.11
N GLU A 202 12.77 18.30 -0.58
CA GLU A 202 13.90 18.79 0.23
C GLU A 202 15.22 18.23 -0.28
N VAL A 203 16.29 19.00 -0.12
CA VAL A 203 17.66 18.52 -0.33
C VAL A 203 18.07 17.71 0.90
N ALA A 204 18.30 16.43 0.71
CA ALA A 204 18.75 15.51 1.75
C ALA A 204 20.25 15.26 1.61
N GLY A 205 20.96 15.35 2.72
CA GLY A 205 22.41 15.11 2.76
C GLY A 205 23.30 16.35 2.55
N PRO A 206 24.57 16.25 2.98
CA PRO A 206 25.46 17.40 3.10
C PRO A 206 25.87 18.02 1.76
N ASP A 207 25.88 17.24 0.68
CA ASP A 207 26.42 17.64 -0.62
C ASP A 207 25.33 17.75 -1.71
N GLY A 208 24.05 17.77 -1.32
CA GLY A 208 22.95 17.73 -2.27
C GLY A 208 22.90 16.41 -3.07
N GLY A 209 23.49 15.35 -2.52
CA GLY A 209 23.59 14.04 -3.15
C GLY A 209 22.32 13.20 -3.09
N ALA A 210 21.32 13.69 -2.34
CA ALA A 210 20.02 13.06 -2.20
C ALA A 210 18.90 14.10 -2.23
N LEU A 211 17.77 13.72 -2.79
CA LEU A 211 16.50 14.46 -2.73
C LEU A 211 15.48 13.62 -1.98
N ALA A 212 14.66 14.25 -1.14
CA ALA A 212 13.51 13.61 -0.53
C ALA A 212 12.24 14.32 -0.98
N GLY A 213 11.30 13.59 -1.57
CA GLY A 213 10.01 14.08 -2.03
C GLY A 213 8.89 13.49 -1.17
N LEU A 214 8.06 14.34 -0.56
CA LEU A 214 6.98 13.92 0.32
C LEU A 214 5.67 13.77 -0.43
N TYR A 215 5.04 12.60 -0.31
CA TYR A 215 3.67 12.33 -0.74
C TYR A 215 2.65 12.69 0.34
N LEU A 216 2.97 12.34 1.59
CA LEU A 216 2.06 12.44 2.72
C LEU A 216 2.82 12.75 4.00
N SER A 217 2.27 13.66 4.80
CA SER A 217 2.74 13.90 6.17
C SER A 217 1.55 14.23 7.06
N THR A 218 1.20 13.28 7.92
CA THR A 218 0.11 13.38 8.89
C THR A 218 0.60 13.07 10.30
N GLU A 219 -0.29 13.11 11.27
CA GLU A 219 0.01 12.68 12.64
C GLU A 219 0.32 11.17 12.76
N HIS A 220 -0.07 10.36 11.77
CA HIS A 220 0.09 8.90 11.80
C HIS A 220 1.17 8.40 10.86
N LEU A 221 1.32 9.03 9.70
CA LEU A 221 2.18 8.55 8.62
C LEU A 221 2.92 9.70 7.97
N HIS A 222 4.24 9.55 7.87
CA HIS A 222 5.11 10.40 7.07
C HIS A 222 5.75 9.54 5.99
N ALA A 223 5.41 9.78 4.72
CA ALA A 223 5.83 8.92 3.63
C ALA A 223 6.20 9.70 2.37
N GLY A 224 7.17 9.18 1.66
CA GLY A 224 7.72 9.81 0.48
C GLY A 224 8.69 8.91 -0.28
N ARG A 225 9.49 9.52 -1.12
CA ARG A 225 10.60 8.84 -1.80
C ARG A 225 11.92 9.57 -1.57
N VAL A 226 13.01 8.82 -1.60
CA VAL A 226 14.38 9.35 -1.60
C VAL A 226 15.04 8.94 -2.90
N GLU A 227 15.67 9.90 -3.56
CA GLU A 227 16.48 9.72 -4.76
C GLU A 227 17.94 10.06 -4.43
N LEU A 228 18.85 9.16 -4.80
CA LEU A 228 20.29 9.33 -4.58
C LEU A 228 21.00 9.30 -5.92
N ARG A 229 21.64 10.40 -6.29
CA ARG A 229 22.54 10.43 -7.46
C ARG A 229 23.75 9.51 -7.26
N PRO A 230 24.48 9.17 -8.33
CA PRO A 230 25.75 8.45 -8.19
C PRO A 230 26.67 9.07 -7.14
N GLY A 231 27.16 8.27 -6.18
CA GLY A 231 27.97 8.73 -5.06
C GLY A 231 27.22 9.56 -4.00
N GLY A 232 25.90 9.73 -4.16
CA GLY A 232 25.06 10.50 -3.22
C GLY A 232 24.78 9.76 -1.92
N ARG A 233 24.48 10.54 -0.87
CA ARG A 233 24.10 10.04 0.45
C ARG A 233 23.20 11.02 1.20
N THR A 234 22.40 10.49 2.12
CA THR A 234 21.51 11.31 2.95
C THR A 234 22.21 11.98 4.14
N GLY A 235 23.39 11.50 4.52
CA GLY A 235 23.93 11.72 5.86
C GLY A 235 23.12 10.94 6.92
N PRO A 236 23.59 10.93 8.18
CA PRO A 236 22.91 10.23 9.26
C PRO A 236 21.50 10.77 9.50
N ARG A 237 20.54 9.87 9.58
CA ARG A 237 19.11 10.12 9.84
C ARG A 237 18.64 9.31 11.04
N ILE A 238 17.68 9.87 11.78
CA ILE A 238 17.00 9.20 12.88
C ILE A 238 15.54 9.63 12.88
N HIS A 239 14.65 8.68 13.10
CA HIS A 239 13.21 8.96 13.20
C HIS A 239 12.66 8.57 14.57
N GLY A 240 11.69 9.33 15.05
CA GLY A 240 10.95 9.02 16.30
C GLY A 240 9.96 7.87 16.13
N GLY A 241 9.61 7.51 14.91
CA GLY A 241 8.74 6.37 14.56
C GLY A 241 9.50 5.23 13.87
N ASP A 242 8.82 4.12 13.68
CA ASP A 242 9.35 2.98 12.93
C ASP A 242 9.47 3.35 11.45
N LEU A 243 10.61 3.03 10.85
CA LEU A 243 10.88 3.25 9.43
C LEU A 243 10.66 1.96 8.64
N SER A 244 10.03 2.07 7.49
CA SER A 244 10.03 1.04 6.45
C SER A 244 10.43 1.64 5.11
N LEU A 245 11.37 0.98 4.41
CA LEU A 245 11.80 1.34 3.05
C LEU A 245 11.28 0.29 2.07
N HIS A 246 11.05 0.72 0.81
CA HIS A 246 10.84 -0.14 -0.33
C HIS A 246 11.68 0.35 -1.50
N VAL A 247 12.66 -0.45 -1.94
CA VAL A 247 13.59 -0.05 -3.00
C VAL A 247 12.91 -0.10 -4.35
N LEU A 248 12.88 1.04 -5.04
CA LEU A 248 12.34 1.18 -6.39
C LEU A 248 13.38 0.85 -7.45
N THR A 249 14.59 1.40 -7.26
CA THR A 249 15.74 1.21 -8.13
C THR A 249 16.97 1.08 -7.24
N GLY A 250 17.63 -0.05 -7.31
CA GLY A 250 18.81 -0.38 -6.48
C GLY A 250 20.08 -0.59 -7.30
N PRO A 251 21.16 -1.08 -6.68
CA PRO A 251 21.24 -1.41 -5.26
C PRO A 251 21.31 -0.18 -4.35
N LEU A 252 20.49 -0.16 -3.33
CA LEU A 252 20.52 0.83 -2.25
C LEU A 252 21.36 0.31 -1.09
N HIS A 253 22.22 1.14 -0.52
CA HIS A 253 22.99 0.80 0.67
C HIS A 253 22.44 1.50 1.91
N VAL A 254 22.28 0.74 2.99
CA VAL A 254 21.89 1.25 4.31
C VAL A 254 23.00 0.98 5.31
N LEU A 255 23.50 2.03 5.95
CA LEU A 255 24.48 1.94 7.03
C LEU A 255 23.83 2.31 8.36
N LEU A 256 23.88 1.44 9.36
CA LEU A 256 23.53 1.77 10.73
C LEU A 256 24.72 2.47 11.42
N THR A 257 24.49 3.66 11.93
CA THR A 257 25.59 4.50 12.44
C THR A 257 25.84 4.33 13.95
N ASP A 258 24.85 3.88 14.72
CA ASP A 258 24.92 3.79 16.18
C ASP A 258 24.79 2.36 16.75
N ARG A 259 24.37 1.39 15.95
CA ARG A 259 24.13 0.00 16.37
C ARG A 259 24.35 -1.00 15.24
N VAL A 260 24.19 -2.28 15.54
CA VAL A 260 24.10 -3.35 14.54
C VAL A 260 22.65 -3.76 14.33
N GLY A 261 22.35 -4.33 13.15
CA GLY A 261 21.07 -4.95 12.86
C GLY A 261 20.88 -6.29 13.57
N LEU A 262 19.74 -6.93 13.33
CA LEU A 262 19.42 -8.24 13.91
C LEU A 262 20.44 -9.34 13.53
N SER A 263 21.02 -9.26 12.33
CA SER A 263 22.08 -10.17 11.85
C SER A 263 23.47 -9.91 12.45
N GLY A 264 23.63 -8.82 13.23
CA GLY A 264 24.93 -8.36 13.70
C GLY A 264 25.69 -7.46 12.72
N GLU A 265 25.12 -7.22 11.56
CA GLU A 265 25.69 -6.37 10.52
C GLU A 265 25.30 -4.90 10.71
N ARG A 266 26.08 -4.01 10.15
CA ARG A 266 25.81 -2.56 10.15
C ARG A 266 25.54 -2.01 8.75
N TRP A 267 25.92 -2.73 7.73
CA TRP A 267 25.83 -2.34 6.34
C TRP A 267 25.01 -3.36 5.56
N PHE A 268 24.00 -2.89 4.87
CA PHE A 268 23.09 -3.71 4.09
C PHE A 268 23.04 -3.19 2.66
N GLU A 269 23.15 -4.09 1.70
CA GLU A 269 22.85 -3.85 0.29
C GLU A 269 21.47 -4.40 -0.02
N LEU A 270 20.60 -3.58 -0.66
CA LEU A 270 19.23 -3.88 -0.98
C LEU A 270 19.03 -3.77 -2.49
N ALA A 271 18.48 -4.82 -3.10
CA ALA A 271 18.11 -4.84 -4.51
C ALA A 271 16.73 -4.24 -4.76
N ASP A 272 16.38 -4.08 -6.05
CA ASP A 272 15.03 -3.69 -6.46
C ASP A 272 13.97 -4.57 -5.79
N GLY A 273 12.93 -3.95 -5.26
CA GLY A 273 11.85 -4.62 -4.57
C GLY A 273 12.16 -5.10 -3.15
N ASP A 274 13.41 -5.02 -2.67
CA ASP A 274 13.71 -5.30 -1.26
C ASP A 274 13.17 -4.20 -0.36
N GLY A 275 12.82 -4.57 0.87
CA GLY A 275 12.47 -3.64 1.93
C GLY A 275 13.56 -3.55 2.99
N PHE A 276 13.43 -2.54 3.86
CA PHE A 276 14.23 -2.43 5.07
C PHE A 276 13.37 -1.90 6.21
N TYR A 277 13.43 -2.54 7.35
CA TYR A 277 12.76 -2.08 8.55
C TYR A 277 13.78 -1.59 9.57
N ALA A 278 13.46 -0.49 10.23
CA ALA A 278 14.22 0.00 11.39
C ALA A 278 13.24 0.50 12.47
N PRO A 279 13.38 0.03 13.72
CA PRO A 279 12.55 0.55 14.83
C PRO A 279 12.89 2.00 15.12
N ALA A 280 11.96 2.70 15.78
CA ALA A 280 12.13 4.08 16.23
C ALA A 280 13.45 4.31 16.94
N GLY A 281 14.09 5.45 16.69
CA GLY A 281 15.37 5.84 17.28
C GLY A 281 16.58 5.13 16.68
N THR A 282 16.44 4.39 15.59
CA THR A 282 17.58 3.82 14.85
C THR A 282 18.23 4.91 14.00
N SER A 283 19.53 5.10 14.18
CA SER A 283 20.32 6.01 13.33
C SER A 283 20.88 5.27 12.13
N TYR A 284 20.61 5.79 10.94
CA TYR A 284 21.01 5.18 9.67
C TYR A 284 21.40 6.23 8.64
N GLU A 285 22.09 5.80 7.61
CA GLU A 285 22.43 6.59 6.43
C GLU A 285 22.12 5.78 5.17
N LEU A 286 21.49 6.40 4.18
CA LEU A 286 21.31 5.84 2.84
C LEU A 286 22.40 6.37 1.92
N PHE A 287 22.96 5.50 1.08
CA PHE A 287 23.96 5.92 0.12
C PHE A 287 23.97 5.04 -1.14
N ASN A 288 24.47 5.63 -2.20
CA ASN A 288 24.56 5.05 -3.52
C ASN A 288 26.03 5.00 -3.96
N ILE A 289 26.59 3.80 -4.08
CA ILE A 289 27.96 3.59 -4.58
C ILE A 289 27.99 3.24 -6.08
N THR A 290 26.83 3.24 -6.73
CA THR A 290 26.73 2.87 -8.14
C THR A 290 26.93 4.07 -9.07
N SER A 291 26.99 3.81 -10.37
CA SER A 291 27.01 4.83 -11.43
C SER A 291 25.62 5.25 -11.93
N GLN A 292 24.55 4.67 -11.36
CA GLN A 292 23.17 4.98 -11.71
C GLN A 292 22.48 5.67 -10.52
N GLU A 293 21.38 6.34 -10.80
CA GLU A 293 20.50 6.84 -9.75
C GLU A 293 19.79 5.70 -9.03
N VAL A 294 19.64 5.83 -7.71
CA VAL A 294 18.97 4.87 -6.85
C VAL A 294 17.78 5.55 -6.18
N GLY A 295 16.64 4.86 -6.17
CA GLY A 295 15.39 5.37 -5.60
C GLY A 295 14.75 4.40 -4.60
N THR A 296 14.20 4.94 -3.52
CA THR A 296 13.45 4.17 -2.54
C THR A 296 12.24 4.94 -2.02
N LEU A 297 11.14 4.24 -1.79
CA LEU A 297 10.07 4.76 -0.96
C LEU A 297 10.46 4.64 0.51
N PHE A 298 9.93 5.54 1.33
CA PHE A 298 10.03 5.45 2.77
C PHE A 298 8.68 5.74 3.42
N ALA A 299 8.45 5.12 4.56
CA ALA A 299 7.34 5.42 5.45
C ALA A 299 7.82 5.39 6.90
N VAL A 300 7.42 6.38 7.69
CA VAL A 300 7.71 6.49 9.12
C VAL A 300 6.39 6.56 9.87
N ALA A 301 6.23 5.67 10.87
CA ALA A 301 4.98 5.56 11.62
C ALA A 301 5.21 5.16 13.10
N PRO A 302 4.54 5.82 14.07
CA PRO A 302 3.85 7.08 13.86
C PRO A 302 4.84 8.19 13.52
N ASN A 303 4.34 9.23 12.86
CA ASN A 303 5.15 10.41 12.55
C ASN A 303 5.28 11.26 13.82
N TYR A 304 6.35 11.06 14.58
CA TYR A 304 6.74 11.98 15.64
C TYR A 304 7.73 12.99 15.08
N ARG A 305 7.38 14.24 15.17
CA ARG A 305 8.26 15.37 14.87
C ARG A 305 9.28 15.59 15.97
#